data_03d8d1fa782e122183be1ea8923b247b
#
_entry.id   03d8d1fa782e122183be1ea8923b247b
#
_cell.length_a   1.000
_cell.length_b   1.000
_cell.length_c   1.000
_cell.angle_alpha   90.00
_cell.angle_beta   90.00
_cell.angle_gamma   90.00
#
_symmetry.space_group_name_H-M   'P 1'
#
loop_
_entity.id
_entity.type
_entity.pdbx_description
1 polymer ?
#
loop_
_entity_poly.entity_id
_entity_poly.type
_entity_poly.pdbx_seq_one_letter_code
_entity_poly.pdbx_strand_id
1 'polypeptide(L)'
;MLFPSKLTSTAVKKYDVKPAIVTQSPDRRWIFTQTSSDYKVFEVFDVTKPDKDPVTITLPQNISSLPGTNSWKLVEWSNDNTHVLLQHLADNNGHLASEYILVNREKPEESLNLSATLGINPTEIKLRDKKYDQYFIYTAEDHKLQTASIAQPKPLPLLEHVLGYKTYGDKVVLYATDKDALAGKSLIKLQDNDKNYTIRSVNADPTYMLELTKYSGDWLLVAGAPSESRTYIYKNPQTMLDTQPKSALVPVQILKTENPNYVSFSDNTRFIVTENGQNFSVYDAEYDKKYAFTTKYPLDPEQTHAHWMDGSRLTYVSGGKIRVFDYDNTNGETLVGSDPATGSLFDRDYKVLYALENQIAKDDSGKDVSQFVLTRTSLRTAQDQ
;
A
#
# COMPACT_ATOMS: atom_id res chain seq x y z
N MET A 1 -12.66 9.38 -20.80
CA MET A 1 -11.94 8.48 -21.72
C MET A 1 -10.53 9.00 -21.86
N LEU A 2 -9.51 8.16 -21.80
CA LEU A 2 -8.11 8.54 -22.02
C LEU A 2 -7.78 8.36 -23.51
N PHE A 3 -6.85 9.18 -24.05
CA PHE A 3 -6.43 9.10 -25.46
C PHE A 3 -4.92 8.82 -25.54
N PRO A 4 -4.48 7.56 -25.35
CA PRO A 4 -3.06 7.22 -25.21
C PRO A 4 -2.21 7.53 -26.45
N SER A 5 -2.80 7.51 -27.63
CA SER A 5 -2.08 7.79 -28.90
C SER A 5 -1.54 9.23 -29.06
N LYS A 6 -1.88 10.13 -28.14
CA LYS A 6 -1.46 11.55 -28.16
C LYS A 6 -0.73 11.96 -26.88
N LEU A 7 -0.32 11.00 -26.04
CA LEU A 7 0.39 11.32 -24.81
C LEU A 7 1.82 11.77 -25.12
N THR A 8 2.24 12.84 -24.47
CA THR A 8 3.60 13.37 -24.57
C THR A 8 4.15 13.51 -23.16
N SER A 9 5.26 12.83 -22.90
CA SER A 9 5.97 12.89 -21.63
C SER A 9 7.09 13.92 -21.69
N THR A 10 7.29 14.65 -20.61
CA THR A 10 8.42 15.55 -20.38
C THR A 10 9.24 15.06 -19.21
N ALA A 11 10.57 15.14 -19.30
CA ALA A 11 11.44 14.78 -18.19
C ALA A 11 11.33 15.83 -17.07
N VAL A 12 11.10 15.36 -15.86
CA VAL A 12 11.12 16.17 -14.62
C VAL A 12 12.50 16.09 -13.98
N LYS A 13 13.01 14.86 -13.84
CA LYS A 13 14.33 14.61 -13.22
C LYS A 13 14.95 13.37 -13.82
N LYS A 14 16.26 13.41 -13.99
CA LYS A 14 17.07 12.27 -14.44
C LYS A 14 17.91 11.76 -13.29
N TYR A 15 18.04 10.44 -13.22
CA TYR A 15 18.79 9.73 -12.20
C TYR A 15 19.75 8.73 -12.87
N ASP A 16 21.00 8.74 -12.44
CA ASP A 16 22.01 7.80 -12.91
C ASP A 16 21.83 6.40 -12.26
N VAL A 17 21.19 6.35 -11.11
CA VAL A 17 20.86 5.13 -10.38
C VAL A 17 19.36 5.10 -10.09
N LYS A 18 18.76 3.91 -10.18
CA LYS A 18 17.33 3.72 -9.85
C LYS A 18 17.05 4.22 -8.42
N PRO A 19 16.10 5.16 -8.25
CA PRO A 19 15.65 5.56 -6.92
C PRO A 19 15.11 4.35 -6.14
N ALA A 20 15.53 4.19 -4.89
CA ALA A 20 15.04 3.11 -4.05
C ALA A 20 13.57 3.29 -3.65
N ILE A 21 13.14 4.54 -3.54
CA ILE A 21 11.75 4.92 -3.26
C ILE A 21 11.32 6.01 -4.24
N VAL A 22 10.14 5.84 -4.82
CA VAL A 22 9.36 6.88 -5.47
C VAL A 22 7.93 6.72 -5.00
N THR A 23 7.40 7.69 -4.27
CA THR A 23 6.06 7.60 -3.66
C THR A 23 5.37 8.95 -3.65
N GLN A 24 4.06 8.95 -3.48
CA GLN A 24 3.22 10.14 -3.51
C GLN A 24 2.42 10.29 -2.22
N SER A 25 2.27 11.54 -1.76
CA SER A 25 1.44 11.86 -0.59
C SER A 25 -0.05 11.56 -0.84
N PRO A 26 -0.85 11.34 0.22
CA PRO A 26 -2.29 11.08 0.11
C PRO A 26 -3.08 12.19 -0.62
N ASP A 27 -2.68 13.46 -0.48
CA ASP A 27 -3.27 14.59 -1.22
C ASP A 27 -2.80 14.69 -2.68
N ARG A 28 -1.90 13.77 -3.10
CA ARG A 28 -1.31 13.68 -4.44
C ARG A 28 -0.50 14.91 -4.88
N ARG A 29 -0.12 15.75 -3.93
CA ARG A 29 0.67 16.96 -4.20
C ARG A 29 2.17 16.73 -4.18
N TRP A 30 2.64 15.81 -3.33
CA TRP A 30 4.06 15.65 -3.08
C TRP A 30 4.57 14.31 -3.62
N ILE A 31 5.61 14.32 -4.43
CA ILE A 31 6.37 13.12 -4.78
C ILE A 31 7.65 13.13 -3.97
N PHE A 32 7.90 12.04 -3.26
CA PHE A 32 9.03 11.82 -2.39
C PHE A 32 9.91 10.72 -2.99
N THR A 33 11.21 11.00 -3.17
CA THR A 33 12.16 10.06 -3.78
C THR A 33 13.41 9.93 -2.94
N GLN A 34 13.99 8.72 -2.93
CA GLN A 34 15.32 8.48 -2.39
C GLN A 34 16.26 8.17 -3.56
N THR A 35 17.24 9.03 -3.82
CA THR A 35 17.94 9.09 -5.10
C THR A 35 19.45 9.02 -5.02
N SER A 36 20.01 9.11 -3.83
CA SER A 36 21.43 9.34 -3.66
C SER A 36 22.18 8.10 -3.20
N SER A 37 23.49 8.07 -3.43
CA SER A 37 24.41 7.14 -2.77
C SER A 37 24.43 7.28 -1.25
N ASP A 38 24.04 8.47 -0.75
CA ASP A 38 23.78 8.70 0.67
C ASP A 38 22.31 8.35 0.98
N TYR A 39 22.10 7.26 1.69
CA TYR A 39 20.79 6.77 2.06
C TYR A 39 19.96 7.74 2.92
N LYS A 40 20.59 8.78 3.49
CA LYS A 40 19.93 9.82 4.30
C LYS A 40 19.40 10.99 3.48
N VAL A 41 19.63 11.00 2.18
CA VAL A 41 19.23 12.12 1.30
C VAL A 41 18.03 11.75 0.48
N PHE A 42 17.02 12.62 0.51
CA PHE A 42 15.78 12.49 -0.26
C PHE A 42 15.48 13.77 -1.02
N GLU A 43 14.65 13.66 -2.05
CA GLU A 43 14.11 14.79 -2.80
C GLU A 43 12.59 14.82 -2.72
N VAL A 44 12.03 16.01 -2.66
CA VAL A 44 10.58 16.26 -2.58
C VAL A 44 10.15 17.21 -3.69
N PHE A 45 9.26 16.73 -4.55
CA PHE A 45 8.70 17.49 -5.66
C PHE A 45 7.30 17.99 -5.31
N ASP A 46 7.01 19.26 -5.55
CA ASP A 46 5.66 19.83 -5.53
C ASP A 46 5.05 19.73 -6.94
N VAL A 47 4.13 18.79 -7.16
CA VAL A 47 3.52 18.56 -8.47
C VAL A 47 2.70 19.76 -8.96
N THR A 48 2.34 20.70 -8.06
CA THR A 48 1.66 21.95 -8.43
C THR A 48 2.63 23.01 -8.97
N LYS A 49 3.94 22.76 -8.86
CA LYS A 49 5.02 23.65 -9.29
C LYS A 49 6.07 22.85 -10.10
N PRO A 50 5.66 22.24 -11.22
CA PRO A 50 6.51 21.28 -11.95
C PRO A 50 7.81 21.86 -12.50
N ASP A 51 7.88 23.19 -12.68
CA ASP A 51 9.05 23.90 -13.18
C ASP A 51 10.05 24.30 -12.07
N LYS A 52 9.77 23.94 -10.81
CA LYS A 52 10.68 24.18 -9.71
C LYS A 52 11.50 22.94 -9.41
N ASP A 53 12.78 23.15 -9.11
CA ASP A 53 13.64 22.09 -8.61
C ASP A 53 13.07 21.46 -7.34
N PRO A 54 13.28 20.15 -7.12
CA PRO A 54 12.88 19.49 -5.89
C PRO A 54 13.63 20.06 -4.70
N VAL A 55 12.98 20.01 -3.54
CA VAL A 55 13.62 20.32 -2.27
C VAL A 55 14.40 19.10 -1.82
N THR A 56 15.72 19.24 -1.64
CA THR A 56 16.54 18.20 -1.03
C THR A 56 16.41 18.25 0.48
N ILE A 57 16.13 17.12 1.10
CA ILE A 57 16.11 16.94 2.55
C ILE A 57 17.17 15.95 2.95
N THR A 58 17.86 16.22 4.08
CA THR A 58 18.88 15.34 4.63
C THR A 58 18.51 14.99 6.06
N LEU A 59 18.42 13.70 6.35
CA LEU A 59 18.13 13.23 7.71
C LEU A 59 19.33 13.49 8.65
N PRO A 60 19.10 13.62 9.95
CA PRO A 60 20.17 13.75 10.94
C PRO A 60 21.18 12.60 10.84
N GLN A 61 22.47 12.90 11.02
CA GLN A 61 23.54 11.91 10.92
C GLN A 61 23.39 10.74 11.91
N ASN A 62 22.80 10.99 13.06
CA ASN A 62 22.55 10.01 14.11
C ASN A 62 21.17 9.35 14.04
N ILE A 63 20.41 9.53 12.92
CA ILE A 63 19.07 8.94 12.77
C ILE A 63 19.11 7.41 12.78
N SER A 64 20.20 6.84 12.29
CA SER A 64 20.48 5.40 12.30
C SER A 64 21.95 5.15 12.59
N SER A 65 22.21 4.07 13.32
CA SER A 65 23.55 3.54 13.56
C SER A 65 23.76 2.13 13.01
N LEU A 66 22.81 1.61 12.23
CA LEU A 66 22.91 0.28 11.65
C LEU A 66 24.05 0.23 10.63
N PRO A 67 25.02 -0.72 10.76
CA PRO A 67 26.10 -0.89 9.82
C PRO A 67 25.66 -1.68 8.59
N GLY A 68 26.34 -1.47 7.46
CA GLY A 68 26.18 -2.27 6.25
C GLY A 68 25.62 -1.51 5.06
N THR A 69 25.14 -2.27 4.06
CA THR A 69 24.47 -1.71 2.89
C THR A 69 23.04 -1.33 3.22
N ASN A 70 22.72 -0.07 3.01
CA ASN A 70 21.45 0.51 3.43
C ASN A 70 20.43 0.51 2.28
N SER A 71 19.18 0.22 2.60
CA SER A 71 18.05 0.31 1.68
C SER A 71 16.78 0.74 2.41
N TRP A 72 15.77 1.16 1.66
CA TRP A 72 14.53 1.68 2.20
C TRP A 72 13.32 0.96 1.61
N LYS A 73 12.30 0.78 2.44
CA LYS A 73 10.94 0.43 2.00
C LYS A 73 9.95 1.48 2.49
N LEU A 74 9.06 1.89 1.61
CA LEU A 74 7.91 2.67 2.04
C LEU A 74 7.00 1.80 2.90
N VAL A 75 6.61 2.32 4.06
CA VAL A 75 5.51 1.75 4.85
C VAL A 75 4.22 2.50 4.49
N GLU A 76 4.16 3.78 4.83
CA GLU A 76 3.00 4.61 4.52
C GLU A 76 3.25 6.10 4.75
N TRP A 77 2.38 6.92 4.19
CA TRP A 77 2.29 8.34 4.50
C TRP A 77 1.31 8.60 5.64
N SER A 78 1.57 9.63 6.42
CA SER A 78 0.58 10.16 7.35
C SER A 78 -0.47 11.02 6.63
N ASN A 79 -1.62 11.20 7.27
CA ASN A 79 -2.73 12.00 6.74
C ASN A 79 -2.44 13.52 6.71
N ASP A 80 -1.38 13.98 7.36
CA ASP A 80 -0.93 15.37 7.31
C ASP A 80 -0.12 15.72 6.06
N ASN A 81 0.21 14.73 5.20
CA ASN A 81 1.03 14.86 4.00
C ASN A 81 2.45 15.39 4.28
N THR A 82 2.88 15.38 5.54
CA THR A 82 4.18 15.90 5.99
C THR A 82 5.10 14.77 6.44
N HIS A 83 4.56 13.73 7.08
CA HIS A 83 5.35 12.63 7.59
C HIS A 83 5.25 11.38 6.71
N VAL A 84 6.39 10.73 6.52
CA VAL A 84 6.54 9.47 5.78
C VAL A 84 7.14 8.44 6.71
N LEU A 85 6.44 7.32 6.91
CA LEU A 85 6.97 6.18 7.64
C LEU A 85 7.71 5.26 6.68
N LEU A 86 8.99 5.06 6.94
CA LEU A 86 9.88 4.21 6.17
C LEU A 86 10.43 3.07 7.03
N GLN A 87 10.63 1.90 6.43
CA GLN A 87 11.48 0.85 7.00
C GLN A 87 12.87 0.98 6.41
N HIS A 88 13.85 1.23 7.26
CA HIS A 88 15.26 1.19 6.95
C HIS A 88 15.78 -0.23 7.13
N LEU A 89 16.44 -0.75 6.12
CA LEU A 89 17.05 -2.07 6.09
C LEU A 89 18.55 -1.91 5.93
N ALA A 90 19.32 -2.62 6.74
CA ALA A 90 20.78 -2.68 6.64
C ALA A 90 21.24 -4.13 6.52
N ASP A 91 22.01 -4.44 5.48
CA ASP A 91 22.64 -5.73 5.30
C ASP A 91 24.13 -5.63 5.64
N ASN A 92 24.54 -6.30 6.69
CA ASN A 92 25.91 -6.42 7.09
C ASN A 92 26.39 -7.87 6.88
N ASN A 93 26.93 -8.16 5.70
CA ASN A 93 27.43 -9.47 5.31
C ASN A 93 26.40 -10.61 5.49
N GLY A 94 25.17 -10.39 5.05
CA GLY A 94 24.07 -11.36 5.14
C GLY A 94 23.31 -11.32 6.46
N HIS A 95 23.68 -10.43 7.40
CA HIS A 95 22.92 -10.15 8.62
C HIS A 95 22.02 -8.94 8.37
N LEU A 96 20.73 -9.22 8.13
CA LEU A 96 19.72 -8.19 7.92
C LEU A 96 19.27 -7.62 9.25
N ALA A 97 19.39 -6.31 9.40
CA ALA A 97 18.80 -5.55 10.49
C ALA A 97 17.78 -4.56 9.92
N SER A 98 16.76 -4.23 10.70
CA SER A 98 15.76 -3.25 10.27
C SER A 98 15.35 -2.34 11.42
N GLU A 99 14.96 -1.14 11.07
CA GLU A 99 14.39 -0.15 11.97
C GLU A 99 13.37 0.70 11.23
N TYR A 100 12.52 1.40 11.96
CA TYR A 100 11.48 2.26 11.40
C TYR A 100 11.82 3.72 11.64
N ILE A 101 11.83 4.50 10.57
CA ILE A 101 12.13 5.93 10.57
C ILE A 101 10.89 6.71 10.15
N LEU A 102 10.46 7.63 10.98
CA LEU A 102 9.45 8.61 10.64
C LEU A 102 10.15 9.86 10.13
N VAL A 103 10.05 10.08 8.84
CA VAL A 103 10.66 11.24 8.17
C VAL A 103 9.68 12.40 8.17
N ASN A 104 10.11 13.56 8.68
CA ASN A 104 9.41 14.84 8.52
C ASN A 104 10.01 15.56 7.31
N ARG A 105 9.23 15.67 6.18
CA ARG A 105 9.75 16.30 4.96
C ARG A 105 9.89 17.82 5.03
N GLU A 106 9.20 18.48 5.94
CA GLU A 106 9.26 19.94 6.11
C GLU A 106 10.36 20.36 7.08
N LYS A 107 10.61 19.50 8.07
CA LYS A 107 11.61 19.70 9.12
C LYS A 107 12.40 18.41 9.34
N PRO A 108 13.37 18.11 8.48
CA PRO A 108 14.10 16.84 8.52
C PRO A 108 14.80 16.58 9.85
N GLU A 109 15.18 17.64 10.59
CA GLU A 109 15.77 17.57 11.91
C GLU A 109 14.82 17.04 12.99
N GLU A 110 13.50 17.09 12.77
CA GLU A 110 12.47 16.51 13.63
C GLU A 110 12.14 15.05 13.28
N SER A 111 12.82 14.46 12.30
CA SER A 111 12.65 13.05 11.95
C SER A 111 13.08 12.13 13.09
N LEU A 112 12.38 11.01 13.29
CA LEU A 112 12.55 10.14 14.45
C LEU A 112 12.88 8.70 14.03
N ASN A 113 13.84 8.09 14.72
CA ASN A 113 13.99 6.64 14.71
C ASN A 113 12.99 6.04 15.70
N LEU A 114 11.87 5.50 15.19
CA LEU A 114 10.81 4.96 16.00
C LEU A 114 11.24 3.69 16.73
N SER A 115 12.03 2.82 16.11
CA SER A 115 12.52 1.60 16.78
C SER A 115 13.35 1.96 18.00
N ALA A 116 14.23 2.94 17.89
CA ALA A 116 15.03 3.45 19.02
C ALA A 116 14.15 4.16 20.05
N THR A 117 13.23 5.02 19.62
CA THR A 117 12.33 5.77 20.51
C THR A 117 11.42 4.86 21.32
N LEU A 118 10.89 3.80 20.69
CA LEU A 118 10.00 2.82 21.33
C LEU A 118 10.77 1.73 22.08
N GLY A 119 12.10 1.64 21.89
CA GLY A 119 12.96 0.63 22.51
C GLY A 119 12.62 -0.81 22.10
N ILE A 120 12.20 -1.02 20.86
CA ILE A 120 11.73 -2.30 20.34
C ILE A 120 12.28 -2.57 18.93
N ASN A 121 12.30 -3.85 18.56
CA ASN A 121 12.58 -4.29 17.19
C ASN A 121 11.36 -5.05 16.64
N PRO A 122 10.33 -4.35 16.15
CA PRO A 122 9.10 -4.96 15.69
C PRO A 122 9.25 -5.53 14.28
N THR A 123 8.37 -6.49 13.94
CA THR A 123 8.24 -6.95 12.56
C THR A 123 7.60 -5.88 11.67
N GLU A 124 6.62 -5.14 12.22
CA GLU A 124 5.91 -4.09 11.50
C GLU A 124 5.50 -2.95 12.45
N ILE A 125 5.65 -1.70 11.97
CA ILE A 125 4.99 -0.52 12.55
C ILE A 125 4.05 0.06 11.49
N LYS A 126 2.85 0.44 11.90
CA LYS A 126 1.89 1.20 11.09
C LYS A 126 1.41 2.44 11.84
N LEU A 127 1.05 3.47 11.09
CA LEU A 127 0.44 4.67 11.66
C LEU A 127 -1.01 4.36 12.08
N ARG A 128 -1.33 4.63 13.32
CA ARG A 128 -2.67 4.46 13.84
C ARG A 128 -3.54 5.61 13.36
N ASP A 129 -4.62 5.29 12.66
CA ASP A 129 -5.49 6.29 12.00
C ASP A 129 -4.72 7.24 11.05
N LYS A 130 -3.63 6.75 10.44
CA LYS A 130 -2.70 7.55 9.61
C LYS A 130 -2.12 8.78 10.31
N LYS A 131 -2.11 8.82 11.64
CA LYS A 131 -1.50 9.90 12.43
C LYS A 131 -0.03 9.61 12.67
N TYR A 132 0.82 10.62 12.46
CA TYR A 132 2.28 10.47 12.59
C TYR A 132 2.77 10.19 14.01
N ASP A 133 1.96 10.50 15.03
CA ASP A 133 2.30 10.42 16.44
C ASP A 133 1.74 9.19 17.16
N GLN A 134 1.02 8.30 16.46
CA GLN A 134 0.36 7.12 17.02
C GLN A 134 0.64 5.88 16.17
N TYR A 135 0.87 4.73 16.83
CA TYR A 135 1.37 3.54 16.16
C TYR A 135 0.62 2.27 16.56
N PHE A 136 0.42 1.39 15.58
CA PHE A 136 0.27 -0.05 15.78
C PHE A 136 1.65 -0.70 15.60
N ILE A 137 1.98 -1.62 16.49
CA ILE A 137 3.26 -2.30 16.54
C ILE A 137 2.99 -3.79 16.55
N TYR A 138 3.48 -4.50 15.55
CA TYR A 138 3.30 -5.93 15.41
C TYR A 138 4.64 -6.66 15.53
N THR A 139 4.67 -7.70 16.38
CA THR A 139 5.79 -8.61 16.54
C THR A 139 5.33 -10.01 16.16
N ALA A 140 5.79 -10.48 14.98
CA ALA A 140 5.37 -11.78 14.42
C ALA A 140 5.87 -12.97 15.26
N GLU A 141 7.08 -12.87 15.84
CA GLU A 141 7.65 -13.92 16.70
C GLU A 141 6.77 -14.21 17.91
N ASP A 142 6.21 -13.18 18.53
CA ASP A 142 5.34 -13.28 19.70
C ASP A 142 3.84 -13.31 19.33
N HIS A 143 3.48 -13.13 18.07
CA HIS A 143 2.10 -12.95 17.61
C HIS A 143 1.34 -11.85 18.38
N LYS A 144 2.01 -10.73 18.66
CA LYS A 144 1.44 -9.63 19.45
C LYS A 144 1.20 -8.40 18.61
N LEU A 145 0.05 -7.79 18.80
CA LEU A 145 -0.25 -6.44 18.33
C LEU A 145 -0.34 -5.50 19.54
N GLN A 146 0.39 -4.42 19.48
CA GLN A 146 0.51 -3.42 20.55
C GLN A 146 0.22 -2.03 19.98
N THR A 147 0.02 -1.06 20.87
CA THR A 147 -0.10 0.35 20.50
C THR A 147 0.93 1.18 21.26
N ALA A 148 1.39 2.26 20.64
CA ALA A 148 2.23 3.28 21.27
C ALA A 148 1.95 4.65 20.65
N SER A 149 2.54 5.69 21.22
CA SER A 149 2.55 7.03 20.65
C SER A 149 3.88 7.74 20.98
N ILE A 150 4.16 8.86 20.33
CA ILE A 150 5.32 9.70 20.69
C ILE A 150 5.21 10.16 22.15
N ALA A 151 4.01 10.52 22.60
CA ALA A 151 3.78 10.96 23.97
C ALA A 151 3.85 9.81 25.01
N GLN A 152 3.57 8.57 24.58
CA GLN A 152 3.63 7.36 25.38
C GLN A 152 4.39 6.28 24.62
N PRO A 153 5.74 6.34 24.59
CA PRO A 153 6.55 5.47 23.76
C PRO A 153 6.59 4.01 24.23
N LYS A 154 6.23 3.73 25.49
CA LYS A 154 6.15 2.35 25.98
C LYS A 154 4.99 1.62 25.32
N PRO A 155 5.24 0.52 24.58
CA PRO A 155 4.17 -0.24 23.94
C PRO A 155 3.17 -0.83 24.94
N LEU A 156 1.90 -0.69 24.65
CA LEU A 156 0.78 -1.26 25.42
C LEU A 156 0.16 -2.43 24.66
N PRO A 157 -0.06 -3.59 25.29
CA PRO A 157 -0.72 -4.73 24.66
C PRO A 157 -2.11 -4.34 24.13
N LEU A 158 -2.43 -4.79 22.92
CA LEU A 158 -3.77 -4.67 22.33
C LEU A 158 -4.38 -6.05 22.07
N LEU A 159 -3.67 -6.91 21.34
CA LEU A 159 -4.10 -8.25 20.97
C LEU A 159 -2.93 -9.23 21.04
N GLU A 160 -3.23 -10.48 21.39
CA GLU A 160 -2.31 -11.61 21.37
C GLU A 160 -2.79 -12.68 20.39
N HIS A 161 -1.90 -13.59 20.01
CA HIS A 161 -2.16 -14.64 19.01
C HIS A 161 -2.61 -14.08 17.65
N VAL A 162 -2.03 -12.97 17.21
CA VAL A 162 -2.33 -12.33 15.93
C VAL A 162 -1.43 -12.90 14.83
N LEU A 163 -2.04 -13.56 13.85
CA LEU A 163 -1.35 -14.14 12.69
C LEU A 163 -1.30 -13.19 11.49
N GLY A 164 -2.21 -12.22 11.45
CA GLY A 164 -2.31 -11.17 10.45
C GLY A 164 -3.42 -10.22 10.82
N TYR A 165 -3.34 -8.97 10.39
CA TYR A 165 -4.31 -7.96 10.79
C TYR A 165 -4.47 -6.84 9.77
N LYS A 166 -5.62 -6.17 9.86
CA LYS A 166 -5.94 -4.87 9.22
C LYS A 166 -6.63 -3.98 10.23
N THR A 167 -6.43 -2.69 10.10
CA THR A 167 -6.96 -1.69 11.03
C THR A 167 -7.81 -0.66 10.32
N TYR A 168 -8.79 -0.11 11.03
CA TYR A 168 -9.57 1.03 10.57
C TYR A 168 -9.69 2.05 11.72
N GLY A 169 -9.25 3.26 11.44
CA GLY A 169 -9.15 4.27 12.48
C GLY A 169 -8.21 3.86 13.61
N ASP A 170 -8.58 4.19 14.82
CA ASP A 170 -7.74 4.02 15.99
C ASP A 170 -8.11 2.81 16.89
N LYS A 171 -9.27 2.16 16.64
CA LYS A 171 -9.82 1.16 17.59
C LYS A 171 -10.43 -0.08 16.96
N VAL A 172 -10.48 -0.15 15.64
CA VAL A 172 -11.06 -1.31 14.96
C VAL A 172 -9.96 -2.14 14.31
N VAL A 173 -9.91 -3.43 14.65
CA VAL A 173 -8.91 -4.37 14.14
C VAL A 173 -9.60 -5.64 13.66
N LEU A 174 -9.46 -5.94 12.38
CA LEU A 174 -9.80 -7.24 11.80
C LEU A 174 -8.53 -8.10 11.80
N TYR A 175 -8.57 -9.29 12.40
CA TYR A 175 -7.37 -10.10 12.56
C TYR A 175 -7.65 -11.60 12.45
N ALA A 176 -6.62 -12.32 12.03
CA ALA A 176 -6.58 -13.79 12.08
C ALA A 176 -5.89 -14.25 13.35
N THR A 177 -6.39 -15.34 13.96
CA THR A 177 -5.83 -15.91 15.18
C THR A 177 -5.97 -17.42 15.18
N ASP A 178 -5.01 -18.11 15.79
CA ASP A 178 -5.07 -19.55 16.11
C ASP A 178 -5.75 -19.84 17.46
N LYS A 179 -5.91 -18.81 18.30
CA LYS A 179 -6.55 -18.95 19.60
C LYS A 179 -7.99 -19.45 19.46
N ASP A 180 -8.30 -20.54 20.15
CA ASP A 180 -9.61 -21.19 20.12
C ASP A 180 -10.02 -21.76 18.74
N ALA A 181 -9.09 -21.86 17.79
CA ALA A 181 -9.32 -22.46 16.50
C ALA A 181 -9.19 -23.99 16.54
N LEU A 182 -9.88 -24.67 15.63
CA LEU A 182 -9.69 -26.10 15.42
C LEU A 182 -8.35 -26.38 14.73
N ALA A 183 -7.82 -27.58 14.87
CA ALA A 183 -6.58 -27.98 14.19
C ALA A 183 -6.66 -27.75 12.67
N GLY A 184 -5.65 -27.11 12.10
CA GLY A 184 -5.58 -26.74 10.68
C GLY A 184 -6.50 -25.58 10.28
N LYS A 185 -7.08 -24.87 11.26
CA LYS A 185 -7.92 -23.70 11.05
C LYS A 185 -7.38 -22.48 11.79
N SER A 186 -7.83 -21.32 11.33
CA SER A 186 -7.71 -20.04 12.01
C SER A 186 -9.08 -19.38 12.11
N LEU A 187 -9.25 -18.52 13.09
CA LEU A 187 -10.45 -17.68 13.23
C LEU A 187 -10.15 -16.28 12.75
N ILE A 188 -11.02 -15.75 11.93
CA ILE A 188 -11.03 -14.32 11.63
C ILE A 188 -11.95 -13.64 12.64
N LYS A 189 -11.39 -12.68 13.37
CA LYS A 189 -12.09 -11.93 14.43
C LYS A 189 -12.04 -10.44 14.15
N LEU A 190 -13.05 -9.72 14.63
CA LEU A 190 -13.10 -8.27 14.63
C LEU A 190 -13.08 -7.76 16.05
N GLN A 191 -12.09 -6.99 16.42
CA GLN A 191 -12.06 -6.14 17.60
C GLN A 191 -12.66 -4.79 17.23
N ASP A 192 -13.72 -4.38 17.89
CA ASP A 192 -14.31 -3.05 17.77
C ASP A 192 -14.45 -2.44 19.16
N ASN A 193 -13.55 -1.52 19.48
CA ASN A 193 -13.34 -1.05 20.86
C ASN A 193 -13.10 -2.24 21.83
N ASP A 194 -13.95 -2.41 22.83
CA ASP A 194 -13.83 -3.46 23.85
C ASP A 194 -14.55 -4.77 23.47
N LYS A 195 -15.26 -4.79 22.33
CA LYS A 195 -15.98 -5.98 21.86
C LYS A 195 -15.15 -6.78 20.86
N ASN A 196 -15.25 -8.09 20.96
CA ASN A 196 -14.56 -9.01 20.06
C ASN A 196 -15.55 -9.99 19.43
N TYR A 197 -15.61 -10.01 18.11
CA TYR A 197 -16.55 -10.80 17.32
C TYR A 197 -15.81 -11.87 16.52
N THR A 198 -16.30 -13.10 16.53
CA THR A 198 -15.82 -14.14 15.60
C THR A 198 -16.60 -14.04 14.31
N ILE A 199 -15.89 -13.74 13.22
CA ILE A 199 -16.49 -13.55 11.89
C ILE A 199 -16.54 -14.87 11.13
N ARG A 200 -15.41 -15.61 11.08
CA ARG A 200 -15.33 -16.84 10.30
C ARG A 200 -14.17 -17.74 10.75
N SER A 201 -14.35 -19.05 10.58
CA SER A 201 -13.25 -20.02 10.57
C SER A 201 -12.80 -20.24 9.13
N VAL A 202 -11.49 -20.12 8.88
CA VAL A 202 -10.82 -20.34 7.58
C VAL A 202 -9.71 -21.37 7.73
N ASN A 203 -9.12 -21.81 6.63
CA ASN A 203 -7.89 -22.62 6.70
C ASN A 203 -6.76 -21.85 7.38
N ALA A 204 -5.89 -22.55 8.09
CA ALA A 204 -4.65 -21.96 8.55
C ALA A 204 -3.70 -21.79 7.36
N ASP A 205 -3.32 -20.55 7.11
CA ASP A 205 -2.46 -20.14 6.01
C ASP A 205 -1.35 -19.20 6.51
N PRO A 206 -0.22 -19.08 5.80
CA PRO A 206 0.83 -18.11 6.14
C PRO A 206 0.37 -16.65 6.04
N THR A 207 -0.62 -16.37 5.20
CA THR A 207 -1.21 -15.05 4.99
C THR A 207 -2.72 -15.14 4.96
N TYR A 208 -3.40 -14.00 5.13
CA TYR A 208 -4.86 -13.92 5.13
C TYR A 208 -5.33 -12.76 4.26
N MET A 209 -6.44 -12.95 3.57
CA MET A 209 -7.14 -11.91 2.83
C MET A 209 -8.02 -11.13 3.80
N LEU A 210 -7.47 -10.09 4.39
CA LEU A 210 -8.14 -9.23 5.36
C LEU A 210 -8.20 -7.81 4.84
N GLU A 211 -9.39 -7.22 4.83
CA GLU A 211 -9.58 -5.81 4.55
C GLU A 211 -10.88 -5.32 5.21
N LEU A 212 -10.95 -4.05 5.58
CA LEU A 212 -12.15 -3.48 6.17
C LEU A 212 -12.25 -1.99 5.88
N THR A 213 -13.48 -1.55 5.66
CA THR A 213 -13.79 -0.12 5.44
C THR A 213 -15.27 0.16 5.72
N LYS A 214 -15.67 1.41 5.49
CA LYS A 214 -17.08 1.82 5.44
C LYS A 214 -17.44 2.27 4.03
N TYR A 215 -18.59 1.80 3.54
CA TYR A 215 -19.21 2.29 2.33
C TYR A 215 -20.64 2.75 2.64
N SER A 216 -20.97 4.00 2.32
CA SER A 216 -22.29 4.61 2.62
C SER A 216 -22.77 4.42 4.07
N GLY A 217 -21.83 4.44 5.02
CA GLY A 217 -22.10 4.26 6.44
C GLY A 217 -22.10 2.82 6.94
N ASP A 218 -22.18 1.84 6.06
CA ASP A 218 -22.13 0.41 6.39
C ASP A 218 -20.70 -0.10 6.47
N TRP A 219 -20.42 -0.95 7.45
CA TRP A 219 -19.19 -1.71 7.49
C TRP A 219 -19.16 -2.76 6.39
N LEU A 220 -18.05 -2.81 5.68
CA LEU A 220 -17.68 -3.90 4.78
C LEU A 220 -16.40 -4.55 5.29
N LEU A 221 -16.47 -5.84 5.60
CA LEU A 221 -15.35 -6.66 6.04
C LEU A 221 -15.05 -7.73 5.01
N VAL A 222 -13.78 -7.93 4.75
CA VAL A 222 -13.29 -8.98 3.87
C VAL A 222 -12.49 -9.98 4.68
N ALA A 223 -12.80 -11.26 4.54
CA ALA A 223 -12.14 -12.35 5.24
C ALA A 223 -11.90 -13.53 4.29
N GLY A 224 -10.72 -14.12 4.33
CA GLY A 224 -10.39 -15.30 3.54
C GLY A 224 -9.00 -15.84 3.83
N ALA A 225 -8.75 -17.05 3.36
CA ALA A 225 -7.46 -17.70 3.34
C ALA A 225 -7.12 -18.07 1.89
N PRO A 226 -5.90 -17.82 1.38
CA PRO A 226 -5.51 -18.12 -0.01
C PRO A 226 -5.84 -19.55 -0.44
N SER A 227 -5.55 -20.53 0.39
CA SER A 227 -5.79 -21.95 0.11
C SER A 227 -7.26 -22.32 -0.09
N GLU A 228 -8.20 -21.47 0.36
CA GLU A 228 -9.63 -21.69 0.11
C GLU A 228 -10.07 -21.20 -1.27
N SER A 229 -9.23 -20.39 -1.96
CA SER A 229 -9.56 -19.75 -3.25
C SER A 229 -10.91 -19.00 -3.21
N ARG A 230 -11.23 -18.46 -2.04
CA ARG A 230 -12.47 -17.75 -1.74
C ARG A 230 -12.22 -16.62 -0.76
N THR A 231 -12.80 -15.48 -1.06
CA THR A 231 -12.80 -14.32 -0.18
C THR A 231 -14.22 -13.94 0.13
N TYR A 232 -14.55 -13.84 1.39
CA TYR A 232 -15.90 -13.63 1.92
C TYR A 232 -16.10 -12.18 2.33
N ILE A 233 -17.16 -11.56 1.86
CA ILE A 233 -17.50 -10.16 2.14
C ILE A 233 -18.71 -10.13 3.06
N TYR A 234 -18.59 -9.41 4.19
CA TYR A 234 -19.63 -9.23 5.18
C TYR A 234 -20.01 -7.77 5.28
N LYS A 235 -21.32 -7.54 5.44
CA LYS A 235 -21.88 -6.21 5.66
C LYS A 235 -22.43 -6.13 7.10
N ASN A 236 -21.97 -5.13 7.86
CA ASN A 236 -22.38 -4.87 9.26
C ASN A 236 -22.42 -6.13 10.16
N PRO A 237 -21.40 -7.00 10.17
CA PRO A 237 -21.45 -8.25 10.93
C PRO A 237 -21.60 -8.02 12.44
N GLN A 238 -21.10 -6.90 12.99
CA GLN A 238 -21.25 -6.54 14.41
C GLN A 238 -22.71 -6.42 14.79
N THR A 239 -23.51 -5.70 13.99
CA THR A 239 -24.94 -5.50 14.28
C THR A 239 -25.70 -6.82 14.31
N MET A 240 -25.36 -7.75 13.39
CA MET A 240 -25.97 -9.07 13.36
C MET A 240 -25.59 -9.89 14.60
N LEU A 241 -24.31 -9.90 14.97
CA LEU A 241 -23.81 -10.65 16.12
C LEU A 241 -24.25 -10.07 17.45
N ASP A 242 -24.45 -8.76 17.55
CA ASP A 242 -25.02 -8.12 18.76
C ASP A 242 -26.49 -8.54 18.99
N THR A 243 -27.27 -8.70 17.91
CA THR A 243 -28.68 -9.08 18.00
C THR A 243 -28.87 -10.60 18.05
N GLN A 244 -28.01 -11.36 17.40
CA GLN A 244 -28.09 -12.83 17.29
C GLN A 244 -26.72 -13.48 17.49
N PRO A 245 -26.16 -13.51 18.70
CA PRO A 245 -24.76 -13.92 18.94
C PRO A 245 -24.42 -15.37 18.53
N LYS A 246 -25.41 -16.25 18.43
CA LYS A 246 -25.23 -17.67 18.05
C LYS A 246 -25.50 -17.95 16.58
N SER A 247 -25.89 -16.95 15.80
CA SER A 247 -26.19 -17.12 14.39
C SER A 247 -24.90 -17.21 13.56
N ALA A 248 -24.88 -18.11 12.59
CA ALA A 248 -23.81 -18.14 11.61
C ALA A 248 -23.91 -16.89 10.71
N LEU A 249 -22.80 -16.17 10.59
CA LEU A 249 -22.73 -15.04 9.65
C LEU A 249 -22.76 -15.54 8.21
N VAL A 250 -23.67 -14.99 7.43
CA VAL A 250 -23.76 -15.23 5.98
C VAL A 250 -23.06 -14.08 5.27
N PRO A 251 -22.05 -14.36 4.42
CA PRO A 251 -21.43 -13.31 3.61
C PRO A 251 -22.43 -12.74 2.60
N VAL A 252 -22.41 -11.45 2.39
CA VAL A 252 -23.21 -10.81 1.33
C VAL A 252 -22.70 -11.20 -0.05
N GLN A 253 -21.40 -11.47 -0.18
CA GLN A 253 -20.79 -11.94 -1.43
C GLN A 253 -19.59 -12.84 -1.16
N ILE A 254 -19.28 -13.70 -2.14
CA ILE A 254 -18.08 -14.55 -2.19
C ILE A 254 -17.38 -14.30 -3.52
N LEU A 255 -16.17 -13.79 -3.46
CA LEU A 255 -15.26 -13.69 -4.59
C LEU A 255 -14.45 -14.97 -4.72
N LYS A 256 -14.33 -15.47 -5.95
CA LYS A 256 -13.59 -16.68 -6.28
C LYS A 256 -12.38 -16.30 -7.12
N THR A 257 -11.23 -16.31 -6.53
CA THR A 257 -9.92 -16.13 -7.18
C THR A 257 -9.05 -17.29 -6.73
N GLU A 258 -8.41 -17.97 -7.65
CA GLU A 258 -7.52 -19.09 -7.30
C GLU A 258 -6.31 -18.55 -6.55
N ASN A 259 -6.06 -19.08 -5.33
CA ASN A 259 -4.94 -18.69 -4.47
C ASN A 259 -4.73 -17.15 -4.42
N PRO A 260 -5.74 -16.35 -4.03
CA PRO A 260 -5.62 -14.90 -4.05
C PRO A 260 -4.44 -14.46 -3.17
N ASN A 261 -3.65 -13.51 -3.67
CA ASN A 261 -2.50 -12.97 -2.96
C ASN A 261 -2.70 -11.53 -2.49
N TYR A 262 -3.77 -10.87 -2.96
CA TYR A 262 -4.07 -9.50 -2.60
C TYR A 262 -5.56 -9.20 -2.57
N VAL A 263 -5.95 -8.27 -1.70
CA VAL A 263 -7.30 -7.73 -1.60
C VAL A 263 -7.22 -6.24 -1.28
N SER A 264 -8.07 -5.44 -1.91
CA SER A 264 -8.17 -4.00 -1.62
C SER A 264 -9.54 -3.42 -1.94
N PHE A 265 -9.83 -2.26 -1.34
CA PHE A 265 -10.95 -1.39 -1.70
C PHE A 265 -10.50 -0.30 -2.67
N SER A 266 -11.41 0.12 -3.56
CA SER A 266 -11.22 1.33 -4.37
C SER A 266 -11.19 2.59 -3.51
N ASP A 267 -10.68 3.71 -4.04
CA ASP A 267 -10.56 4.98 -3.32
C ASP A 267 -11.89 5.48 -2.73
N ASN A 268 -13.02 5.23 -3.43
CA ASN A 268 -14.36 5.55 -2.94
C ASN A 268 -15.02 4.43 -2.12
N THR A 269 -14.28 3.37 -1.82
CA THR A 269 -14.71 2.20 -1.04
C THR A 269 -15.87 1.38 -1.61
N ARG A 270 -16.33 1.69 -2.84
CA ARG A 270 -17.43 0.99 -3.52
C ARG A 270 -17.04 -0.39 -4.01
N PHE A 271 -15.86 -0.50 -4.62
CA PHE A 271 -15.40 -1.75 -5.22
C PHE A 271 -14.42 -2.47 -4.31
N ILE A 272 -14.53 -3.80 -4.29
CA ILE A 272 -13.59 -4.69 -3.60
C ILE A 272 -13.00 -5.60 -4.65
N VAL A 273 -11.68 -5.64 -4.74
CA VAL A 273 -10.95 -6.53 -5.64
C VAL A 273 -10.18 -7.58 -4.86
N THR A 274 -10.21 -8.83 -5.35
CA THR A 274 -9.23 -9.86 -5.01
C THR A 274 -8.52 -10.29 -6.27
N GLU A 275 -7.22 -10.49 -6.19
CA GLU A 275 -6.39 -10.81 -7.34
C GLU A 275 -5.32 -11.85 -7.06
N ASN A 276 -4.88 -12.50 -8.14
CA ASN A 276 -3.67 -13.29 -8.21
C ASN A 276 -3.07 -13.16 -9.62
N GLY A 277 -2.04 -12.31 -9.75
CA GLY A 277 -1.45 -11.98 -11.04
C GLY A 277 -2.49 -11.41 -12.01
N GLN A 278 -2.82 -12.14 -13.09
CA GLN A 278 -3.79 -11.71 -14.11
C GLN A 278 -5.25 -11.95 -13.72
N ASN A 279 -5.52 -12.72 -12.67
CA ASN A 279 -6.88 -13.15 -12.33
C ASN A 279 -7.48 -12.23 -11.29
N PHE A 280 -8.62 -11.64 -11.61
CA PHE A 280 -9.33 -10.66 -10.81
C PHE A 280 -10.75 -11.12 -10.52
N SER A 281 -11.20 -10.88 -9.30
CA SER A 281 -12.61 -10.92 -8.94
C SER A 281 -12.97 -9.64 -8.22
N VAL A 282 -14.01 -8.95 -8.69
CA VAL A 282 -14.44 -7.64 -8.19
C VAL A 282 -15.87 -7.70 -7.71
N TYR A 283 -16.18 -7.08 -6.59
CA TYR A 283 -17.53 -6.85 -6.09
C TYR A 283 -17.85 -5.36 -6.10
N ASP A 284 -19.00 -5.02 -6.65
CA ASP A 284 -19.61 -3.69 -6.61
C ASP A 284 -20.65 -3.64 -5.50
N ALA A 285 -20.32 -2.93 -4.42
CA ALA A 285 -21.17 -2.83 -3.23
C ALA A 285 -22.42 -1.95 -3.43
N GLU A 286 -22.45 -1.11 -4.49
CA GLU A 286 -23.61 -0.29 -4.81
C GLU A 286 -24.70 -1.08 -5.52
N TYR A 287 -24.32 -1.92 -6.50
CA TYR A 287 -25.27 -2.65 -7.31
C TYR A 287 -25.37 -4.14 -6.95
N ASP A 288 -24.67 -4.58 -5.90
CA ASP A 288 -24.58 -5.99 -5.48
C ASP A 288 -24.21 -6.94 -6.65
N LYS A 289 -23.21 -6.53 -7.43
CA LYS A 289 -22.75 -7.28 -8.59
C LYS A 289 -21.31 -7.75 -8.42
N LYS A 290 -21.00 -8.86 -9.02
CA LYS A 290 -19.62 -9.35 -9.10
C LYS A 290 -19.18 -9.54 -10.53
N TYR A 291 -17.88 -9.36 -10.72
CA TYR A 291 -17.17 -9.53 -11.98
C TYR A 291 -16.00 -10.47 -11.72
N ALA A 292 -15.68 -11.31 -12.70
CA ALA A 292 -14.47 -12.14 -12.67
C ALA A 292 -13.88 -12.17 -14.07
N PHE A 293 -12.58 -11.90 -14.16
CA PHE A 293 -11.90 -11.82 -15.44
C PHE A 293 -10.41 -12.11 -15.30
N THR A 294 -9.79 -12.40 -16.44
CA THR A 294 -8.33 -12.48 -16.59
C THR A 294 -7.89 -11.36 -17.51
N THR A 295 -6.90 -10.58 -17.08
CA THR A 295 -6.35 -9.50 -17.91
C THR A 295 -5.55 -10.06 -19.08
N LYS A 296 -5.50 -9.32 -20.20
CA LYS A 296 -4.78 -9.73 -21.40
C LYS A 296 -3.26 -9.82 -21.18
N TYR A 297 -2.73 -8.98 -20.33
CA TYR A 297 -1.29 -8.85 -20.09
C TYR A 297 -0.98 -9.15 -18.62
N PRO A 298 0.09 -9.90 -18.32
CA PRO A 298 0.51 -10.16 -16.94
C PRO A 298 1.09 -8.90 -16.31
N LEU A 299 1.05 -8.85 -14.97
CA LEU A 299 1.83 -7.88 -14.22
C LEU A 299 3.32 -8.16 -14.41
N ASP A 300 4.14 -7.11 -14.45
CA ASP A 300 5.59 -7.28 -14.44
C ASP A 300 6.05 -7.86 -13.08
N PRO A 301 7.13 -8.67 -13.05
CA PRO A 301 7.50 -9.47 -11.88
C PRO A 301 7.76 -8.68 -10.59
N GLU A 302 8.19 -7.42 -10.70
CA GLU A 302 8.43 -6.55 -9.54
C GLU A 302 7.13 -5.97 -8.96
N GLN A 303 6.02 -6.10 -9.66
CA GLN A 303 4.72 -5.62 -9.20
C GLN A 303 3.86 -6.78 -8.68
N THR A 304 3.53 -6.75 -7.40
CA THR A 304 2.83 -7.84 -6.73
C THR A 304 1.32 -7.80 -6.91
N HIS A 305 0.76 -6.63 -7.24
CA HIS A 305 -0.70 -6.42 -7.39
C HIS A 305 -1.00 -5.16 -8.19
N ALA A 306 -2.24 -5.04 -8.67
CA ALA A 306 -2.73 -3.82 -9.28
C ALA A 306 -3.08 -2.77 -8.20
N HIS A 307 -3.09 -1.51 -8.60
CA HIS A 307 -3.44 -0.38 -7.74
C HIS A 307 -4.70 0.30 -8.24
N TRP A 308 -5.53 0.77 -7.34
CA TRP A 308 -6.63 1.65 -7.72
C TRP A 308 -6.08 3.01 -8.19
N MET A 309 -6.44 3.39 -9.40
CA MET A 309 -6.15 4.73 -9.91
C MET A 309 -7.08 5.75 -9.22
N ASP A 310 -8.35 5.35 -9.07
CA ASP A 310 -9.45 6.14 -8.51
C ASP A 310 -10.55 5.23 -7.94
N GLY A 311 -11.76 5.75 -7.85
CA GLY A 311 -12.92 5.01 -7.36
C GLY A 311 -13.41 3.87 -8.26
N SER A 312 -12.92 3.70 -9.49
CA SER A 312 -13.45 2.72 -10.45
C SER A 312 -12.43 2.10 -11.40
N ARG A 313 -11.20 2.61 -11.46
CA ARG A 313 -10.18 2.15 -12.40
C ARG A 313 -8.98 1.57 -11.67
N LEU A 314 -8.45 0.50 -12.23
CA LEU A 314 -7.24 -0.18 -11.77
C LEU A 314 -6.07 0.11 -12.71
N THR A 315 -4.85 0.13 -12.17
CA THR A 315 -3.60 0.28 -12.91
C THR A 315 -2.57 -0.75 -12.49
N TYR A 316 -1.79 -1.21 -13.45
CA TYR A 316 -0.60 -2.02 -13.21
C TYR A 316 0.42 -1.82 -14.34
N VAL A 317 1.65 -2.24 -14.13
CA VAL A 317 2.69 -2.22 -15.15
C VAL A 317 2.81 -3.60 -15.80
N SER A 318 2.85 -3.61 -17.13
CA SER A 318 3.04 -4.81 -17.92
C SER A 318 3.88 -4.51 -19.16
N GLY A 319 4.99 -5.24 -19.32
CA GLY A 319 5.97 -5.00 -20.37
C GLY A 319 6.55 -3.59 -20.29
N GLY A 320 6.80 -3.10 -19.08
CA GLY A 320 7.33 -1.77 -18.78
C GLY A 320 6.38 -0.62 -19.12
N LYS A 321 5.07 -0.87 -19.28
CA LYS A 321 4.06 0.16 -19.59
C LYS A 321 2.89 0.09 -18.64
N ILE A 322 2.39 1.26 -18.24
CA ILE A 322 1.20 1.39 -17.41
C ILE A 322 -0.02 0.95 -18.20
N ARG A 323 -0.79 0.02 -17.64
CA ARG A 323 -2.11 -0.42 -18.08
C ARG A 323 -3.16 0.17 -17.17
N VAL A 324 -4.25 0.66 -17.74
CA VAL A 324 -5.42 1.16 -17.02
C VAL A 324 -6.65 0.46 -17.56
N PHE A 325 -7.57 0.06 -16.70
CA PHE A 325 -8.83 -0.59 -17.07
C PHE A 325 -9.88 -0.35 -15.99
N ASP A 326 -11.14 -0.41 -16.36
CA ASP A 326 -12.24 -0.29 -15.41
C ASP A 326 -12.39 -1.56 -14.56
N TYR A 327 -13.05 -1.45 -13.41
CA TYR A 327 -13.30 -2.52 -12.46
C TYR A 327 -13.89 -3.81 -13.05
N ASP A 328 -14.49 -3.73 -14.23
CA ASP A 328 -15.10 -4.85 -14.97
C ASP A 328 -14.26 -5.30 -16.19
N ASN A 329 -12.99 -4.85 -16.27
CA ASN A 329 -12.07 -5.12 -17.38
C ASN A 329 -12.45 -4.47 -18.73
N THR A 330 -13.32 -3.49 -18.71
CA THR A 330 -13.61 -2.67 -19.89
C THR A 330 -12.69 -1.46 -19.98
N ASN A 331 -12.75 -0.74 -21.11
CA ASN A 331 -12.00 0.52 -21.34
C ASN A 331 -10.49 0.41 -21.07
N GLY A 332 -9.91 -0.76 -21.39
CA GLY A 332 -8.48 -1.02 -21.19
C GLY A 332 -7.60 -0.16 -22.10
N GLU A 333 -6.67 0.58 -21.51
CA GLU A 333 -5.75 1.46 -22.21
C GLU A 333 -4.30 1.20 -21.79
N THR A 334 -3.38 1.54 -22.69
CA THR A 334 -1.94 1.53 -22.44
C THR A 334 -1.44 2.95 -22.43
N LEU A 335 -0.85 3.36 -21.32
CA LEU A 335 -0.29 4.71 -21.19
C LEU A 335 1.22 4.72 -21.52
N VAL A 336 1.99 5.45 -20.77
CA VAL A 336 3.44 5.61 -20.93
C VAL A 336 4.22 4.50 -20.26
N GLY A 337 5.54 4.52 -20.45
CA GLY A 337 6.46 3.63 -19.73
C GLY A 337 6.47 3.89 -18.22
N SER A 338 6.74 2.84 -17.44
CA SER A 338 7.01 2.98 -16.02
C SER A 338 7.80 1.80 -15.47
N ASP A 339 8.61 2.07 -14.47
CA ASP A 339 9.20 1.05 -13.62
C ASP A 339 8.11 0.35 -12.79
N PRO A 340 8.10 -1.00 -12.75
CA PRO A 340 7.04 -1.74 -12.06
C PRO A 340 6.96 -1.48 -10.56
N ALA A 341 8.09 -1.25 -9.90
CA ALA A 341 8.12 -0.97 -8.47
C ALA A 341 7.55 0.42 -8.12
N THR A 342 7.62 1.37 -9.06
CA THR A 342 7.05 2.72 -8.90
C THR A 342 5.58 2.77 -9.32
N GLY A 343 5.22 2.07 -10.39
CA GLY A 343 3.86 2.10 -10.94
C GLY A 343 3.49 3.47 -11.51
N SER A 344 2.31 3.95 -11.18
CA SER A 344 1.71 5.18 -11.69
C SER A 344 1.34 6.15 -10.58
N LEU A 345 1.74 7.42 -10.69
CA LEU A 345 1.44 8.48 -9.75
C LEU A 345 0.60 9.55 -10.44
N PHE A 346 -0.68 9.65 -10.09
CA PHE A 346 -1.59 10.62 -10.71
C PHE A 346 -1.73 11.86 -9.85
N ASP A 347 -1.85 13.04 -10.50
CA ASP A 347 -2.26 14.22 -9.78
C ASP A 347 -3.72 14.11 -9.26
N ARG A 348 -4.12 15.06 -8.42
CA ARG A 348 -5.43 15.03 -7.77
C ARG A 348 -6.60 14.98 -8.75
N ASP A 349 -6.45 15.62 -9.90
CA ASP A 349 -7.52 15.76 -10.90
C ASP A 349 -7.41 14.73 -12.02
N TYR A 350 -6.43 13.80 -11.94
CA TYR A 350 -6.14 12.79 -12.98
C TYR A 350 -5.83 13.39 -14.36
N LYS A 351 -5.32 14.61 -14.39
CA LYS A 351 -4.90 15.29 -15.62
C LYS A 351 -3.44 15.10 -15.95
N VAL A 352 -2.66 14.73 -14.96
CA VAL A 352 -1.22 14.53 -15.07
C VAL A 352 -0.85 13.18 -14.45
N LEU A 353 0.01 12.46 -15.15
CA LEU A 353 0.62 11.23 -14.71
C LEU A 353 2.13 11.44 -14.54
N TYR A 354 2.67 11.04 -13.41
CA TYR A 354 4.10 10.92 -13.18
C TYR A 354 4.47 9.42 -13.16
N ALA A 355 5.59 9.10 -13.81
CA ALA A 355 6.11 7.74 -13.90
C ALA A 355 7.64 7.76 -13.88
N LEU A 356 8.25 6.72 -13.33
CA LEU A 356 9.69 6.51 -13.42
C LEU A 356 9.97 5.61 -14.63
N GLU A 357 10.55 6.16 -15.67
CA GLU A 357 10.89 5.41 -16.88
C GLU A 357 12.37 5.00 -16.86
N ASN A 358 12.65 3.77 -17.29
CA ASN A 358 14.00 3.35 -17.62
C ASN A 358 14.23 3.63 -19.11
N GLN A 359 15.11 4.57 -19.44
CA GLN A 359 15.45 4.98 -20.79
C GLN A 359 16.90 4.61 -21.10
N ILE A 360 17.17 4.25 -22.35
CA ILE A 360 18.54 4.08 -22.84
C ILE A 360 19.03 5.45 -23.34
N ALA A 361 20.06 5.97 -22.72
CA ALA A 361 20.76 7.18 -23.12
C ALA A 361 22.17 6.86 -23.60
N LYS A 362 22.82 7.77 -24.30
CA LYS A 362 24.24 7.63 -24.61
C LYS A 362 25.06 8.44 -23.63
N ASP A 363 26.13 7.83 -23.09
CA ASP A 363 27.12 8.56 -22.32
C ASP A 363 28.05 9.40 -23.21
N ASP A 364 28.96 10.14 -22.60
CA ASP A 364 29.92 11.01 -23.30
C ASP A 364 30.85 10.24 -24.26
N SER A 365 30.98 8.92 -24.12
CA SER A 365 31.72 8.04 -25.00
C SER A 365 30.89 7.45 -26.14
N GLY A 366 29.56 7.74 -26.18
CA GLY A 366 28.59 7.21 -27.13
C GLY A 366 28.09 5.80 -26.81
N LYS A 367 28.41 5.24 -25.61
CA LYS A 367 27.95 3.94 -25.15
C LYS A 367 26.54 4.07 -24.58
N ASP A 368 25.70 3.06 -24.84
CA ASP A 368 24.38 2.96 -24.26
C ASP A 368 24.45 2.73 -22.75
N VAL A 369 23.80 3.61 -21.98
CA VAL A 369 23.66 3.52 -20.53
C VAL A 369 22.19 3.60 -20.14
N SER A 370 21.82 2.82 -19.15
CA SER A 370 20.47 2.89 -18.55
C SER A 370 20.36 4.14 -17.70
N GLN A 371 19.34 4.94 -17.92
CA GLN A 371 19.03 6.16 -17.17
C GLN A 371 17.59 6.11 -16.69
N PHE A 372 17.38 6.37 -15.42
CA PHE A 372 16.03 6.48 -14.86
C PHE A 372 15.55 7.93 -14.95
N VAL A 373 14.35 8.13 -15.48
CA VAL A 373 13.78 9.46 -15.68
C VAL A 373 12.41 9.53 -15.03
N LEU A 374 12.25 10.41 -14.04
CA LEU A 374 10.93 10.78 -13.59
C LEU A 374 10.30 11.66 -14.68
N THR A 375 9.23 11.19 -15.28
CA THR A 375 8.51 11.86 -16.35
C THR A 375 7.19 12.42 -15.88
N ARG A 376 6.71 13.46 -16.57
CA ARG A 376 5.41 14.07 -16.41
C ARG A 376 4.66 14.00 -17.73
N THR A 377 3.48 13.42 -17.72
CA THR A 377 2.65 13.22 -18.91
C THR A 377 1.31 13.90 -18.73
N SER A 378 0.92 14.78 -19.66
CA SER A 378 -0.45 15.32 -19.69
C SER A 378 -1.42 14.29 -20.21
N LEU A 379 -2.47 14.01 -19.43
CA LEU A 379 -3.57 13.13 -19.81
C LEU A 379 -4.69 13.99 -20.39
N ARG A 380 -5.16 13.63 -21.59
CA ARG A 380 -6.35 14.27 -22.18
C ARG A 380 -7.57 13.46 -21.82
N THR A 381 -8.58 14.11 -21.31
CA THR A 381 -9.88 13.51 -21.00
C THR A 381 -10.93 13.93 -22.04
N ALA A 382 -12.04 13.22 -22.10
CA ALA A 382 -13.15 13.59 -23.01
C ALA A 382 -13.75 14.98 -22.71
N GLN A 383 -13.46 15.53 -21.52
CA GLN A 383 -13.91 16.88 -21.14
C GLN A 383 -13.03 17.99 -21.71
N ASP A 384 -11.86 17.65 -22.25
CA ASP A 384 -10.89 18.61 -22.82
C ASP A 384 -11.07 18.75 -24.35
N GLN A 385 -12.11 18.18 -24.93
CA GLN A 385 -12.56 18.31 -26.32
C GLN A 385 -13.79 19.23 -26.44
#